data_fe5a6b531e724b3c33012ce40fe954df
#
_entry.id   fe5a6b531e724b3c33012ce40fe954df
#
_cell.length_a   1.000
_cell.length_b   1.000
_cell.length_c   1.000
_cell.angle_alpha   90.00
_cell.angle_beta   90.00
_cell.angle_gamma   90.00
#
_symmetry.space_group_name_H-M   'P 1'
#
loop_
_entity.id
_entity.type
_entity.pdbx_description
1 polymer ?
#
loop_
_entity_poly.entity_id
_entity_poly.type
_entity_poly.pdbx_seq_one_letter_code
_entity_poly.pdbx_strand_id
1 'polypeptide(L)'
;MLQIAQRVRTGATVSYDPNARPSLMGSPDEVRGQIEALVAASDVVKASDEDIAWLYPDQEQAEVLRAWAALGPRLCTLTRGGNDALVLLNGDVYEVEVPAATVVDTVGAGDSFMAGLLSGLLDAGLLGSPEARDRLAAAGWDQVSPAVERALACAAITVSRAGANPPTRAELK
;
A
#
# COMPACT_ATOMS: atom_id res chain seq x y z
N MET A 1 16.29 -5.44 -8.50
CA MET A 1 14.85 -5.15 -8.31
C MET A 1 14.38 -4.02 -9.23
N LEU A 2 14.95 -2.81 -9.16
CA LEU A 2 14.50 -1.64 -9.95
C LEU A 2 14.41 -1.89 -11.47
N GLN A 3 15.45 -2.46 -12.09
CA GLN A 3 15.45 -2.78 -13.53
C GLN A 3 14.32 -3.75 -13.91
N ILE A 4 13.97 -4.69 -13.02
CA ILE A 4 12.86 -5.63 -13.25
C ILE A 4 11.54 -4.86 -13.19
N ALA A 5 11.33 -4.03 -12.17
CA ALA A 5 10.11 -3.22 -12.02
C ALA A 5 9.90 -2.31 -13.26
N GLN A 6 10.94 -1.60 -13.70
CA GLN A 6 10.90 -0.75 -14.88
C GLN A 6 10.55 -1.53 -16.16
N ARG A 7 11.12 -2.74 -16.32
CA ARG A 7 10.86 -3.59 -17.47
C ARG A 7 9.44 -4.18 -17.44
N VAL A 8 8.97 -4.63 -16.28
CA VAL A 8 7.62 -5.19 -16.11
C VAL A 8 6.56 -4.12 -16.33
N ARG A 9 6.82 -2.90 -15.92
CA ARG A 9 5.88 -1.76 -16.06
C ARG A 9 5.51 -1.45 -17.51
N THR A 10 6.26 -1.91 -18.50
CA THR A 10 5.88 -1.76 -19.92
C THR A 10 4.70 -2.62 -20.33
N GLY A 11 4.41 -3.71 -19.61
CA GLY A 11 3.33 -4.65 -19.93
C GLY A 11 2.36 -4.95 -18.79
N ALA A 12 2.61 -4.41 -17.59
CA ALA A 12 1.78 -4.67 -16.40
C ALA A 12 1.82 -3.48 -15.44
N THR A 13 0.98 -3.51 -14.41
CA THR A 13 1.06 -2.61 -13.26
C THR A 13 2.04 -3.17 -12.22
N VAL A 14 2.68 -2.26 -11.49
CA VAL A 14 3.65 -2.60 -10.43
C VAL A 14 3.12 -2.10 -9.10
N SER A 15 3.12 -2.96 -8.10
CA SER A 15 2.86 -2.60 -6.70
C SER A 15 4.12 -2.78 -5.87
N TYR A 16 4.31 -1.90 -4.88
CA TYR A 16 5.48 -1.91 -4.03
C TYR A 16 5.11 -1.68 -2.56
N ASP A 17 5.73 -2.44 -1.67
CA ASP A 17 5.73 -2.26 -0.23
C ASP A 17 7.19 -2.22 0.22
N PRO A 18 7.70 -1.09 0.76
CA PRO A 18 9.07 -1.00 1.29
C PRO A 18 9.35 -2.06 2.34
N ASN A 19 8.38 -2.28 3.22
CA ASN A 19 8.45 -3.28 4.29
C ASN A 19 9.81 -3.23 4.99
N ALA A 20 10.19 -2.04 5.47
CA ALA A 20 11.53 -1.74 5.95
C ALA A 20 11.94 -2.66 7.13
N ARG A 21 13.18 -3.06 7.10
CA ARG A 21 13.81 -3.85 8.17
C ARG A 21 15.10 -3.16 8.57
N PRO A 22 15.06 -2.20 9.52
CA PRO A 22 16.21 -1.41 9.92
C PRO A 22 17.44 -2.25 10.24
N SER A 23 17.24 -3.40 10.91
CA SER A 23 18.33 -4.32 11.28
C SER A 23 19.04 -4.99 10.09
N LEU A 24 18.45 -4.96 8.89
CA LEU A 24 18.97 -5.60 7.69
C LEU A 24 19.35 -4.62 6.58
N MET A 25 18.81 -3.39 6.63
CA MET A 25 18.88 -2.44 5.52
C MET A 25 19.94 -1.34 5.71
N GLY A 26 20.55 -1.24 6.90
CA GLY A 26 21.49 -0.16 7.19
C GLY A 26 20.80 1.12 7.65
N SER A 27 21.33 2.28 7.28
CA SER A 27 20.73 3.56 7.63
C SER A 27 19.68 4.03 6.62
N PRO A 28 18.70 4.85 7.05
CA PRO A 28 17.71 5.43 6.12
C PRO A 28 18.36 6.18 4.96
N ASP A 29 19.43 6.92 5.22
CA ASP A 29 20.11 7.73 4.20
C ASP A 29 20.74 6.88 3.10
N GLU A 30 21.20 5.66 3.42
CA GLU A 30 21.79 4.74 2.46
C GLU A 30 20.75 4.11 1.53
N VAL A 31 19.52 3.88 2.01
CA VAL A 31 18.50 3.11 1.29
C VAL A 31 17.36 3.97 0.73
N ARG A 32 17.16 5.18 1.24
CA ARG A 32 16.05 6.06 0.85
C ARG A 32 15.98 6.24 -0.67
N GLY A 33 17.09 6.57 -1.31
CA GLY A 33 17.14 6.76 -2.76
C GLY A 33 16.77 5.49 -3.56
N GLN A 34 17.08 4.30 -3.03
CA GLN A 34 16.69 3.03 -3.67
C GLN A 34 15.20 2.76 -3.50
N ILE A 35 14.64 3.06 -2.33
CA ILE A 35 13.21 2.93 -2.04
C ILE A 35 12.42 3.91 -2.92
N GLU A 36 12.82 5.18 -2.98
CA GLU A 36 12.20 6.20 -3.84
C GLU A 36 12.25 5.83 -5.32
N ALA A 37 13.35 5.23 -5.78
CA ALA A 37 13.44 4.72 -7.15
C ALA A 37 12.46 3.58 -7.44
N LEU A 38 12.18 2.70 -6.45
CA LEU A 38 11.15 1.66 -6.57
C LEU A 38 9.74 2.25 -6.47
N VAL A 39 9.53 3.24 -5.60
CA VAL A 39 8.29 4.03 -5.56
C VAL A 39 8.01 4.64 -6.94
N ALA A 40 8.98 5.33 -7.53
CA ALA A 40 8.84 5.94 -8.86
C ALA A 40 8.53 4.93 -9.99
N ALA A 41 8.97 3.67 -9.82
CA ALA A 41 8.72 2.58 -10.76
C ALA A 41 7.39 1.85 -10.49
N SER A 42 6.58 2.30 -9.52
CA SER A 42 5.35 1.63 -9.09
C SER A 42 4.10 2.42 -9.47
N ASP A 43 2.98 1.74 -9.53
CA ASP A 43 1.65 2.31 -9.79
C ASP A 43 0.84 2.41 -8.48
N VAL A 44 1.05 1.44 -7.58
CA VAL A 44 0.47 1.36 -6.24
C VAL A 44 1.57 1.17 -5.22
N VAL A 45 1.57 1.97 -4.16
CA VAL A 45 2.52 1.85 -3.04
C VAL A 45 1.75 1.72 -1.73
N LYS A 46 2.18 0.82 -0.88
CA LYS A 46 1.73 0.73 0.51
C LYS A 46 2.95 0.85 1.42
N ALA A 47 2.82 1.59 2.50
CA ALA A 47 3.79 1.62 3.59
C ALA A 47 3.09 1.52 4.94
N SER A 48 3.83 1.25 5.99
CA SER A 48 3.40 1.42 7.38
C SER A 48 3.89 2.76 7.95
N ASP A 49 3.27 3.20 9.03
CA ASP A 49 3.75 4.35 9.81
C ASP A 49 5.16 4.13 10.35
N GLU A 50 5.52 2.89 10.70
CA GLU A 50 6.87 2.50 11.11
C GLU A 50 7.89 2.68 9.97
N ASP A 51 7.53 2.31 8.72
CA ASP A 51 8.37 2.54 7.54
C ASP A 51 8.64 4.03 7.33
N ILE A 52 7.60 4.86 7.40
CA ILE A 52 7.72 6.30 7.20
C ILE A 52 8.50 6.94 8.34
N ALA A 53 8.22 6.59 9.60
CA ALA A 53 8.94 7.11 10.75
C ALA A 53 10.44 6.78 10.71
N TRP A 54 10.79 5.62 10.17
CA TRP A 54 12.19 5.24 10.01
C TRP A 54 12.86 5.96 8.83
N LEU A 55 12.18 6.04 7.68
CA LEU A 55 12.75 6.66 6.47
C LEU A 55 12.79 8.20 6.55
N TYR A 56 11.80 8.80 7.22
CA TYR A 56 11.58 10.25 7.26
C TYR A 56 11.16 10.70 8.67
N PRO A 57 12.05 10.60 9.67
CA PRO A 57 11.69 10.77 11.09
C PRO A 57 11.14 12.17 11.43
N ASP A 58 11.48 13.17 10.62
CA ASP A 58 11.10 14.57 10.87
C ASP A 58 10.02 15.10 9.91
N GLN A 59 9.34 14.21 9.17
CA GLN A 59 8.34 14.61 8.18
C GLN A 59 6.95 14.11 8.53
N GLU A 60 5.94 14.92 8.22
CA GLU A 60 4.54 14.55 8.32
C GLU A 60 4.20 13.44 7.30
N GLN A 61 3.47 12.43 7.77
CA GLN A 61 3.13 11.24 6.98
C GLN A 61 2.42 11.57 5.66
N ALA A 62 1.44 12.49 5.71
CA ALA A 62 0.70 12.91 4.53
C ALA A 62 1.61 13.64 3.51
N GLU A 63 2.63 14.36 3.98
CA GLU A 63 3.59 15.04 3.12
C GLU A 63 4.52 14.05 2.42
N VAL A 64 4.95 13.00 3.13
CA VAL A 64 5.74 11.92 2.53
C VAL A 64 4.92 11.21 1.44
N LEU A 65 3.63 10.91 1.70
CA LEU A 65 2.76 10.29 0.69
C LEU A 65 2.60 11.19 -0.55
N ARG A 66 2.46 12.53 -0.37
CA ARG A 66 2.41 13.48 -1.49
C ARG A 66 3.73 13.50 -2.28
N ALA A 67 4.87 13.49 -1.57
CA ALA A 67 6.18 13.45 -2.21
C ALA A 67 6.35 12.15 -3.02
N TRP A 68 5.94 11.01 -2.47
CA TRP A 68 5.99 9.74 -3.17
C TRP A 68 5.06 9.68 -4.39
N ALA A 69 3.82 10.18 -4.26
CA ALA A 69 2.89 10.25 -5.39
C ALA A 69 3.42 11.13 -6.54
N ALA A 70 4.15 12.20 -6.21
CA ALA A 70 4.80 13.05 -7.20
C ALA A 70 5.93 12.32 -7.98
N LEU A 71 6.48 11.21 -7.45
CA LEU A 71 7.45 10.38 -8.14
C LEU A 71 6.82 9.48 -9.21
N GLY A 72 5.53 9.11 -9.08
CA GLY A 72 4.88 8.29 -10.10
C GLY A 72 3.65 7.49 -9.70
N PRO A 73 3.53 6.94 -8.50
CA PRO A 73 2.36 6.17 -8.09
C PRO A 73 1.06 6.99 -8.16
N ARG A 74 -0.03 6.32 -8.53
CA ARG A 74 -1.37 6.93 -8.54
C ARG A 74 -2.13 6.66 -7.24
N LEU A 75 -1.73 5.61 -6.53
CA LEU A 75 -2.30 5.22 -5.26
C LEU A 75 -1.17 4.94 -4.26
N CYS A 76 -1.15 5.70 -3.18
CA CYS A 76 -0.29 5.45 -2.03
C CYS A 76 -1.15 5.23 -0.80
N THR A 77 -0.88 4.16 -0.05
CA THR A 77 -1.60 3.85 1.19
C THR A 77 -0.63 3.76 2.36
N LEU A 78 -1.05 4.26 3.51
CA LEU A 78 -0.31 4.19 4.76
C LEU A 78 -1.16 3.53 5.83
N THR A 79 -0.71 2.38 6.33
CA THR A 79 -1.34 1.71 7.46
C THR A 79 -0.73 2.21 8.78
N ARG A 80 -1.57 2.46 9.79
CA ARG A 80 -1.18 3.05 11.08
C ARG A 80 -1.64 2.19 12.27
N GLY A 81 -1.46 0.88 12.14
CA GLY A 81 -1.93 -0.09 13.13
C GLY A 81 -3.44 -0.03 13.30
N GLY A 82 -3.91 0.28 14.51
CA GLY A 82 -5.34 0.45 14.81
C GLY A 82 -5.90 1.86 14.57
N ASN A 83 -5.08 2.79 14.07
CA ASN A 83 -5.53 4.14 13.71
C ASN A 83 -5.99 4.18 12.24
N ASP A 84 -6.73 5.23 11.88
CA ASP A 84 -7.22 5.43 10.52
C ASP A 84 -6.10 5.38 9.49
N ALA A 85 -6.33 4.66 8.40
CA ALA A 85 -5.39 4.58 7.29
C ALA A 85 -5.42 5.85 6.46
N LEU A 86 -4.27 6.29 5.95
CA LEU A 86 -4.20 7.35 4.96
C LEU A 86 -4.13 6.75 3.56
N VAL A 87 -4.92 7.31 2.64
CA VAL A 87 -4.93 6.92 1.24
C VAL A 87 -4.77 8.17 0.40
N LEU A 88 -3.73 8.21 -0.42
CA LEU A 88 -3.55 9.26 -1.41
C LEU A 88 -3.87 8.68 -2.78
N LEU A 89 -4.88 9.24 -3.44
CA LEU A 89 -5.32 8.88 -4.79
C LEU A 89 -5.28 10.12 -5.68
N ASN A 90 -4.45 10.07 -6.73
CA ASN A 90 -4.36 11.13 -7.74
C ASN A 90 -4.17 12.55 -7.18
N GLY A 91 -3.53 12.68 -6.02
CA GLY A 91 -3.23 13.94 -5.33
C GLY A 91 -4.15 14.27 -4.15
N ASP A 92 -5.32 13.65 -4.05
CA ASP A 92 -6.24 13.81 -2.92
C ASP A 92 -5.91 12.83 -1.80
N VAL A 93 -5.99 13.30 -0.55
CA VAL A 93 -5.75 12.49 0.66
C VAL A 93 -7.08 12.17 1.33
N TYR A 94 -7.29 10.90 1.60
CA TYR A 94 -8.45 10.36 2.31
C TYR A 94 -7.97 9.72 3.62
N GLU A 95 -8.68 9.95 4.69
CA GLU A 95 -8.52 9.25 5.96
C GLU A 95 -9.64 8.22 6.06
N VAL A 96 -9.27 6.95 6.26
CA VAL A 96 -10.21 5.83 6.18
C VAL A 96 -10.18 5.08 7.51
N GLU A 97 -11.33 5.02 8.16
CA GLU A 97 -11.50 4.35 9.45
C GLU A 97 -11.14 2.87 9.36
N VAL A 98 -10.34 2.39 10.30
CA VAL A 98 -9.96 0.98 10.41
C VAL A 98 -11.04 0.23 11.19
N PRO A 99 -11.58 -0.89 10.66
CA PRO A 99 -12.55 -1.70 11.38
C PRO A 99 -12.01 -2.19 12.73
N ALA A 100 -12.82 -2.07 13.77
CA ALA A 100 -12.46 -2.58 15.09
C ALA A 100 -12.22 -4.09 15.04
N ALA A 101 -11.10 -4.54 15.58
CA ALA A 101 -10.75 -5.96 15.66
C ALA A 101 -10.14 -6.31 17.03
N THR A 102 -10.39 -7.53 17.50
CA THR A 102 -9.67 -8.07 18.66
C THR A 102 -8.31 -8.57 18.19
N VAL A 103 -7.26 -7.86 18.57
CA VAL A 103 -5.89 -8.19 18.15
C VAL A 103 -5.38 -9.39 18.91
N VAL A 104 -5.07 -10.47 18.18
CA VAL A 104 -4.43 -11.70 18.68
C VAL A 104 -2.97 -11.73 18.24
N ASP A 105 -2.68 -11.39 16.98
CA ASP A 105 -1.34 -11.36 16.40
C ASP A 105 -1.31 -10.36 15.25
N THR A 106 -0.23 -9.61 15.10
CA THR A 106 -0.08 -8.61 14.04
C THR A 106 0.70 -9.11 12.82
N VAL A 107 1.26 -10.33 12.90
CA VAL A 107 2.06 -10.90 11.81
C VAL A 107 1.23 -11.07 10.54
N GLY A 108 1.74 -10.54 9.43
CA GLY A 108 1.11 -10.63 8.11
C GLY A 108 -0.06 -9.67 7.88
N ALA A 109 -0.38 -8.77 8.82
CA ALA A 109 -1.46 -7.80 8.64
C ALA A 109 -1.22 -6.87 7.43
N GLY A 110 0.00 -6.35 7.28
CA GLY A 110 0.41 -5.52 6.16
C GLY A 110 0.35 -6.25 4.81
N ASP A 111 0.81 -7.50 4.79
CA ASP A 111 0.75 -8.35 3.59
C ASP A 111 -0.71 -8.65 3.21
N SER A 112 -1.55 -8.94 4.21
CA SER A 112 -2.98 -9.19 4.03
C SER A 112 -3.72 -7.95 3.53
N PHE A 113 -3.40 -6.76 4.07
CA PHE A 113 -3.88 -5.48 3.56
C PHE A 113 -3.52 -5.32 2.07
N MET A 114 -2.25 -5.49 1.73
CA MET A 114 -1.79 -5.35 0.35
C MET A 114 -2.47 -6.35 -0.59
N ALA A 115 -2.61 -7.60 -0.18
CA ALA A 115 -3.31 -8.62 -0.97
C ALA A 115 -4.79 -8.26 -1.19
N GLY A 116 -5.49 -7.77 -0.17
CA GLY A 116 -6.87 -7.29 -0.24
C GLY A 116 -7.01 -6.11 -1.19
N LEU A 117 -6.12 -5.12 -1.09
CA LEU A 117 -6.07 -3.95 -1.95
C LEU A 117 -5.89 -4.34 -3.41
N LEU A 118 -4.86 -5.13 -3.72
CA LEU A 118 -4.57 -5.58 -5.08
C LEU A 118 -5.73 -6.42 -5.66
N SER A 119 -6.31 -7.31 -4.85
CA SER A 119 -7.48 -8.10 -5.26
C SER A 119 -8.68 -7.21 -5.61
N GLY A 120 -8.94 -6.17 -4.81
CA GLY A 120 -10.04 -5.22 -5.07
C GLY A 120 -9.80 -4.39 -6.33
N LEU A 121 -8.60 -3.86 -6.50
CA LEU A 121 -8.23 -3.07 -7.67
C LEU A 121 -8.24 -3.91 -8.96
N LEU A 122 -7.84 -5.19 -8.89
CA LEU A 122 -7.94 -6.12 -10.03
C LEU A 122 -9.40 -6.36 -10.42
N ASP A 123 -10.28 -6.60 -9.45
CA ASP A 123 -11.72 -6.78 -9.71
C ASP A 123 -12.36 -5.53 -10.32
N ALA A 124 -11.90 -4.34 -9.92
CA ALA A 124 -12.33 -3.06 -10.49
C ALA A 124 -11.70 -2.77 -11.89
N GLY A 125 -10.79 -3.63 -12.38
CA GLY A 125 -10.09 -3.43 -13.65
C GLY A 125 -9.08 -2.28 -13.61
N LEU A 126 -8.60 -1.90 -12.42
CA LEU A 126 -7.67 -0.79 -12.20
C LEU A 126 -6.20 -1.25 -12.14
N LEU A 127 -5.94 -2.56 -12.23
CA LEU A 127 -4.60 -3.17 -12.29
C LEU A 127 -4.55 -4.26 -13.36
N GLY A 128 -3.35 -4.74 -13.66
CA GLY A 128 -3.10 -5.93 -14.48
C GLY A 128 -2.63 -5.65 -15.92
N SER A 129 -2.77 -4.42 -16.42
CA SER A 129 -2.31 -4.05 -17.76
C SER A 129 -1.91 -2.57 -17.85
N PRO A 130 -1.22 -2.13 -18.92
CA PRO A 130 -0.93 -0.71 -19.15
C PRO A 130 -2.19 0.15 -19.19
N GLU A 131 -3.26 -0.31 -19.83
CA GLU A 131 -4.55 0.40 -19.92
C GLU A 131 -5.23 0.51 -18.54
N ALA A 132 -5.01 -0.46 -17.65
CA ALA A 132 -5.49 -0.40 -16.27
C ALA A 132 -4.79 0.72 -15.49
N ARG A 133 -3.51 0.99 -15.77
CA ARG A 133 -2.78 2.14 -15.21
C ARG A 133 -3.45 3.47 -15.59
N ASP A 134 -3.85 3.62 -16.86
CA ASP A 134 -4.52 4.83 -17.32
C ASP A 134 -5.90 4.97 -16.64
N ARG A 135 -6.61 3.84 -16.46
CA ARG A 135 -7.87 3.83 -15.70
C ARG A 135 -7.66 4.21 -14.23
N LEU A 136 -6.61 3.69 -13.57
CA LEU A 136 -6.28 4.06 -12.19
C LEU A 136 -5.92 5.56 -12.09
N ALA A 137 -5.21 6.10 -13.08
CA ALA A 137 -4.88 7.52 -13.13
C ALA A 137 -6.11 8.44 -13.30
N ALA A 138 -7.19 7.91 -13.86
CA ALA A 138 -8.46 8.62 -14.05
C ALA A 138 -9.52 8.25 -12.98
N ALA A 139 -9.24 7.29 -12.10
CA ALA A 139 -10.20 6.78 -11.14
C ALA A 139 -10.50 7.81 -10.05
N GLY A 140 -11.78 7.93 -9.70
CA GLY A 140 -12.25 8.64 -8.50
C GLY A 140 -12.29 7.74 -7.27
N TRP A 141 -12.53 8.35 -6.11
CA TRP A 141 -12.60 7.64 -4.83
C TRP A 141 -13.62 6.50 -4.82
N ASP A 142 -14.81 6.72 -5.39
CA ASP A 142 -15.88 5.72 -5.44
C ASP A 142 -15.48 4.43 -6.16
N GLN A 143 -14.51 4.49 -7.07
CA GLN A 143 -13.99 3.32 -7.78
C GLN A 143 -12.89 2.58 -6.99
N VAL A 144 -12.17 3.28 -6.11
CA VAL A 144 -11.03 2.76 -5.36
C VAL A 144 -11.41 2.37 -3.93
N SER A 145 -12.34 3.10 -3.29
CA SER A 145 -12.72 2.86 -1.89
C SER A 145 -13.14 1.42 -1.59
N PRO A 146 -13.86 0.67 -2.47
CA PRO A 146 -14.19 -0.73 -2.18
C PRO A 146 -12.96 -1.64 -2.08
N ALA A 147 -11.88 -1.32 -2.81
CA ALA A 147 -10.63 -2.05 -2.72
C ALA A 147 -9.88 -1.74 -1.41
N VAL A 148 -9.93 -0.48 -0.95
CA VAL A 148 -9.38 -0.07 0.35
C VAL A 148 -10.15 -0.71 1.50
N GLU A 149 -11.47 -0.71 1.46
CA GLU A 149 -12.33 -1.37 2.46
C GLU A 149 -12.03 -2.87 2.54
N ARG A 150 -11.87 -3.54 1.40
CA ARG A 150 -11.44 -4.96 1.35
C ARG A 150 -10.07 -5.15 1.98
N ALA A 151 -9.13 -4.27 1.72
CA ALA A 151 -7.79 -4.31 2.30
C ALA A 151 -7.83 -4.22 3.84
N LEU A 152 -8.60 -3.28 4.36
CA LEU A 152 -8.81 -3.09 5.79
C LEU A 152 -9.50 -4.30 6.43
N ALA A 153 -10.53 -4.85 5.79
CA ALA A 153 -11.19 -6.06 6.26
C ALA A 153 -10.24 -7.27 6.29
N CYS A 154 -9.39 -7.44 5.26
CA CYS A 154 -8.36 -8.48 5.25
C CYS A 154 -7.39 -8.34 6.42
N ALA A 155 -6.89 -7.13 6.68
CA ALA A 155 -6.00 -6.86 7.81
C ALA A 155 -6.69 -7.14 9.16
N ALA A 156 -7.91 -6.64 9.35
CA ALA A 156 -8.69 -6.81 10.57
C ALA A 156 -8.96 -8.29 10.90
N ILE A 157 -9.29 -9.09 9.89
CA ILE A 157 -9.46 -10.55 10.06
C ILE A 157 -8.12 -11.21 10.39
N THR A 158 -7.04 -10.82 9.71
CA THR A 158 -5.71 -11.39 9.95
C THR A 158 -5.24 -11.16 11.38
N VAL A 159 -5.36 -9.93 11.88
CA VAL A 159 -4.92 -9.62 13.26
C VAL A 159 -5.77 -10.31 14.34
N SER A 160 -6.97 -10.76 14.01
CA SER A 160 -7.84 -11.50 14.92
C SER A 160 -7.51 -13.00 15.03
N ARG A 161 -6.47 -13.46 14.31
CA ARG A 161 -6.05 -14.87 14.23
C ARG A 161 -4.60 -15.02 14.68
N ALA A 162 -4.23 -16.21 15.12
CA ALA A 162 -2.83 -16.51 15.43
C ALA A 162 -2.01 -16.71 14.15
N GLY A 163 -0.84 -16.10 14.09
CA GLY A 163 0.07 -16.15 12.95
C GLY A 163 -0.45 -15.42 11.70
N ALA A 164 0.31 -15.46 10.61
CA ALA A 164 -0.08 -14.89 9.32
C ALA A 164 -1.19 -15.72 8.65
N ASN A 165 -2.43 -15.53 9.07
CA ASN A 165 -3.60 -16.29 8.63
C ASN A 165 -4.65 -15.38 7.96
N PRO A 166 -4.42 -14.95 6.69
CA PRO A 166 -5.31 -14.06 5.98
C PRO A 166 -6.64 -14.74 5.64
N PRO A 167 -7.71 -13.96 5.43
CA PRO A 167 -8.99 -14.51 5.00
C PRO A 167 -8.96 -15.00 3.56
N THR A 168 -9.81 -15.96 3.27
CA THR A 168 -10.19 -16.34 1.91
C THR A 168 -11.22 -15.34 1.36
N ARG A 169 -11.42 -15.31 0.03
CA ARG A 169 -12.48 -14.49 -0.59
C ARG A 169 -13.88 -14.82 -0.05
N ALA A 170 -14.14 -16.06 0.34
CA ALA A 170 -15.45 -16.48 0.85
C ALA A 170 -15.75 -15.92 2.26
N GLU A 171 -14.71 -15.53 2.99
CA GLU A 171 -14.82 -14.91 4.33
C GLU A 171 -14.96 -13.38 4.28
N LEU A 172 -14.70 -12.78 3.12
CA LEU A 172 -14.90 -11.35 2.85
C LEU A 172 -16.32 -11.16 2.32
N LYS A 173 -17.27 -10.90 3.21
CA LYS A 173 -18.68 -10.68 2.85
C LYS A 173 -19.05 -9.22 2.99
#